data_9946087c437b04a135dfa339d7c0a3ac
#
_entry.id   9946087c437b04a135dfa339d7c0a3ac
#
_cell.length_a   1.000
_cell.length_b   1.000
_cell.length_c   1.000
_cell.angle_alpha   90.00
_cell.angle_beta   90.00
_cell.angle_gamma   90.00
#
_symmetry.space_group_name_H-M   'P 1'
#
loop_
_entity.id
_entity.type
_entity.pdbx_description
1 polymer ?
#
loop_
_entity_poly.entity_id
_entity_poly.type
_entity_poly.pdbx_seq_one_letter_code
_entity_poly.pdbx_strand_id
1 'polypeptide(L)'
;MFKDKKLISFVIITLLLVFTIFISANSGSIKANFSELIVGIFTKEYANVNAIIDVRFPRIIITILVGAALGISGLLLQTVLKNPLVDPSLIGVSSGAALFMYLGIGLFPNLIIFKSIFSIIGGMLGFAIIYFLAGKTKNNIKIILIGIAISYFFTGILNFLQYLNQSSSSTSLSFKTSSLGTKNWEDVKLLVIWLP
;
A
#
# COMPACT_ATOMS: atom_id res chain seq x y z
N MET A 1 21.22 14.11 -26.39
CA MET A 1 21.59 12.75 -25.97
C MET A 1 21.08 12.32 -24.59
N PHE A 2 21.21 13.12 -23.49
CA PHE A 2 20.64 12.75 -22.17
C PHE A 2 19.11 12.91 -22.07
N LYS A 3 18.54 13.87 -22.78
CA LYS A 3 17.08 14.13 -22.77
C LYS A 3 16.31 13.01 -23.46
N ASP A 4 16.85 12.47 -24.55
CA ASP A 4 16.26 11.39 -25.31
C ASP A 4 16.24 10.06 -24.53
N LYS A 5 17.31 9.76 -23.77
CA LYS A 5 17.37 8.57 -22.92
C LYS A 5 16.31 8.58 -21.81
N LYS A 6 16.07 9.75 -21.17
CA LYS A 6 15.04 9.91 -20.16
C LYS A 6 13.63 9.72 -20.75
N LEU A 7 13.39 10.31 -21.94
CA LEU A 7 12.13 10.17 -22.65
C LEU A 7 11.87 8.69 -23.01
N ILE A 8 12.88 8.01 -23.56
CA ILE A 8 12.78 6.59 -23.92
C ILE A 8 12.47 5.74 -22.68
N SER A 9 13.18 5.97 -21.56
CA SER A 9 12.91 5.24 -20.31
C SER A 9 11.48 5.47 -19.80
N PHE A 10 10.99 6.72 -19.86
CA PHE A 10 9.62 7.04 -19.48
C PHE A 10 8.59 6.34 -20.35
N VAL A 11 8.78 6.33 -21.67
CA VAL A 11 7.90 5.64 -22.61
C VAL A 11 7.90 4.14 -22.35
N ILE A 12 9.08 3.53 -22.14
CA ILE A 12 9.19 2.08 -21.85
C ILE A 12 8.44 1.73 -20.56
N ILE A 13 8.64 2.51 -19.48
CA ILE A 13 7.96 2.27 -18.19
C ILE A 13 6.45 2.41 -18.34
N THR A 14 5.98 3.42 -19.07
CA THR A 14 4.55 3.63 -19.34
C THR A 14 3.95 2.47 -20.13
N LEU A 15 4.64 2.00 -21.17
CA LEU A 15 4.20 0.83 -21.96
C LEU A 15 4.15 -0.45 -21.11
N LEU A 16 5.17 -0.67 -20.27
CA LEU A 16 5.18 -1.80 -19.33
C LEU A 16 4.02 -1.71 -18.32
N LEU A 17 3.71 -0.52 -17.82
CA LEU A 17 2.58 -0.32 -16.91
C LEU A 17 1.25 -0.65 -17.59
N VAL A 18 1.01 -0.15 -18.80
CA VAL A 18 -0.20 -0.46 -19.57
C VAL A 18 -0.29 -1.97 -19.86
N PHE A 19 0.82 -2.58 -20.24
CA PHE A 19 0.90 -4.02 -20.50
C PHE A 19 0.58 -4.87 -19.25
N THR A 20 1.13 -4.49 -18.10
CA THR A 20 0.84 -5.20 -16.83
C THR A 20 -0.60 -5.01 -16.38
N ILE A 21 -1.21 -3.85 -16.58
CA ILE A 21 -2.64 -3.61 -16.32
C ILE A 21 -3.49 -4.55 -17.19
N PHE A 22 -3.16 -4.65 -18.49
CA PHE A 22 -3.89 -5.51 -19.42
C PHE A 22 -3.78 -6.99 -19.01
N ILE A 23 -2.58 -7.48 -18.70
CA ILE A 23 -2.39 -8.84 -18.19
C ILE A 23 -3.19 -9.06 -16.91
N SER A 24 -3.12 -8.13 -15.96
CA SER A 24 -3.82 -8.23 -14.67
C SER A 24 -5.35 -8.27 -14.85
N ALA A 25 -5.89 -7.49 -15.77
CA ALA A 25 -7.32 -7.50 -16.10
C ALA A 25 -7.77 -8.84 -16.69
N ASN A 26 -6.92 -9.48 -17.52
CA ASN A 26 -7.22 -10.74 -18.20
C ASN A 26 -6.76 -12.00 -17.45
N SER A 27 -5.97 -11.84 -16.39
CA SER A 27 -5.45 -12.98 -15.60
C SER A 27 -6.51 -13.50 -14.64
N GLY A 28 -6.86 -14.79 -14.73
CA GLY A 28 -7.81 -15.46 -13.83
C GLY A 28 -8.84 -16.30 -14.57
N SER A 29 -9.84 -16.83 -13.82
CA SER A 29 -10.87 -17.74 -14.32
C SER A 29 -11.85 -17.11 -15.31
N ILE A 30 -12.11 -15.81 -15.16
CA ILE A 30 -12.99 -15.06 -16.07
C ILE A 30 -12.10 -14.35 -17.10
N LYS A 31 -12.28 -14.69 -18.37
CA LYS A 31 -11.56 -14.09 -19.49
C LYS A 31 -12.53 -13.27 -20.31
N ALA A 32 -12.07 -12.14 -20.82
CA ALA A 32 -12.78 -11.32 -21.80
C ALA A 32 -11.80 -10.93 -22.92
N ASN A 33 -12.29 -10.89 -24.14
CA ASN A 33 -11.51 -10.42 -25.28
C ASN A 33 -11.29 -8.89 -25.16
N PHE A 34 -10.23 -8.40 -25.77
CA PHE A 34 -9.91 -6.97 -25.72
C PHE A 34 -11.07 -6.09 -26.23
N SER A 35 -11.73 -6.51 -27.30
CA SER A 35 -12.92 -5.84 -27.86
C SER A 35 -14.10 -5.86 -26.88
N GLU A 36 -14.33 -6.98 -26.21
CA GLU A 36 -15.39 -7.13 -25.20
C GLU A 36 -15.13 -6.24 -23.97
N LEU A 37 -13.86 -6.11 -23.55
CA LEU A 37 -13.49 -5.20 -22.45
C LEU A 37 -13.80 -3.74 -22.79
N ILE A 38 -13.40 -3.29 -24.01
CA ILE A 38 -13.66 -1.90 -24.42
C ILE A 38 -15.16 -1.64 -24.54
N VAL A 39 -15.88 -2.50 -25.26
CA VAL A 39 -17.33 -2.34 -25.49
C VAL A 39 -18.10 -2.51 -24.16
N GLY A 40 -17.76 -3.52 -23.37
CA GLY A 40 -18.46 -3.83 -22.13
C GLY A 40 -18.31 -2.79 -21.02
N ILE A 41 -17.21 -2.00 -21.01
CA ILE A 41 -17.06 -0.86 -20.10
C ILE A 41 -18.17 0.19 -20.35
N PHE A 42 -18.57 0.37 -21.61
CA PHE A 42 -19.57 1.37 -21.98
C PHE A 42 -21.00 0.81 -22.00
N THR A 43 -21.20 -0.44 -22.45
CA THR A 43 -22.53 -1.02 -22.66
C THR A 43 -23.04 -1.83 -21.49
N LYS A 44 -22.15 -2.34 -20.61
CA LYS A 44 -22.46 -3.27 -19.49
C LYS A 44 -23.21 -4.54 -19.90
N GLU A 45 -23.19 -4.90 -21.19
CA GLU A 45 -23.93 -6.04 -21.73
C GLU A 45 -23.30 -7.39 -21.44
N TYR A 46 -21.98 -7.41 -21.17
CA TYR A 46 -21.23 -8.65 -20.96
C TYR A 46 -21.05 -8.96 -19.48
N ALA A 47 -21.67 -10.01 -18.97
CA ALA A 47 -21.56 -10.46 -17.58
C ALA A 47 -20.12 -10.69 -17.12
N ASN A 48 -19.26 -11.23 -18.01
CA ASN A 48 -17.85 -11.46 -17.75
C ASN A 48 -17.09 -10.13 -17.52
N VAL A 49 -17.41 -9.10 -18.32
CA VAL A 49 -16.78 -7.79 -18.20
C VAL A 49 -17.25 -7.07 -16.92
N ASN A 50 -18.52 -7.17 -16.58
CA ASN A 50 -19.05 -6.62 -15.32
C ASN A 50 -18.33 -7.25 -14.10
N ALA A 51 -18.15 -8.57 -14.10
CA ALA A 51 -17.41 -9.25 -13.03
C ALA A 51 -15.92 -8.81 -12.96
N ILE A 52 -15.29 -8.50 -14.11
CA ILE A 52 -13.93 -7.96 -14.15
C ILE A 52 -13.92 -6.54 -13.58
N ILE A 53 -14.88 -5.69 -13.95
CA ILE A 53 -15.00 -4.31 -13.48
C ILE A 53 -15.24 -4.27 -11.97
N ASP A 54 -16.12 -5.13 -11.44
CA ASP A 54 -16.50 -5.10 -10.04
C ASP A 54 -15.43 -5.71 -9.10
N VAL A 55 -14.66 -6.68 -9.59
CA VAL A 55 -13.72 -7.43 -8.74
C VAL A 55 -12.26 -7.08 -9.02
N ARG A 56 -11.85 -6.93 -10.29
CA ARG A 56 -10.43 -6.75 -10.64
C ARG A 56 -10.04 -5.28 -10.76
N PHE A 57 -10.89 -4.44 -11.32
CA PHE A 57 -10.57 -3.03 -11.50
C PHE A 57 -10.28 -2.31 -10.17
N PRO A 58 -11.06 -2.50 -9.08
CA PRO A 58 -10.73 -1.87 -7.80
C PRO A 58 -9.33 -2.24 -7.32
N ARG A 59 -8.93 -3.50 -7.48
CA ARG A 59 -7.61 -3.99 -7.07
C ARG A 59 -6.48 -3.38 -7.88
N ILE A 60 -6.68 -3.27 -9.21
CA ILE A 60 -5.71 -2.62 -10.11
C ILE A 60 -5.55 -1.16 -9.75
N ILE A 61 -6.64 -0.44 -9.53
CA ILE A 61 -6.62 0.98 -9.15
C ILE A 61 -5.90 1.18 -7.81
N ILE A 62 -6.24 0.37 -6.80
CA ILE A 62 -5.57 0.43 -5.50
C ILE A 62 -4.07 0.18 -5.65
N THR A 63 -3.67 -0.82 -6.44
CA THR A 63 -2.26 -1.13 -6.67
C THR A 63 -1.51 0.03 -7.33
N ILE A 64 -2.13 0.69 -8.31
CA ILE A 64 -1.55 1.87 -8.98
C ILE A 64 -1.40 3.02 -7.99
N LEU A 65 -2.45 3.33 -7.23
CA LEU A 65 -2.44 4.45 -6.27
C LEU A 65 -1.43 4.22 -5.15
N VAL A 66 -1.41 3.01 -4.57
CA VAL A 66 -0.43 2.67 -3.52
C VAL A 66 0.99 2.67 -4.07
N GLY A 67 1.19 2.11 -5.28
CA GLY A 67 2.50 2.12 -5.93
C GLY A 67 3.00 3.54 -6.22
N ALA A 68 2.13 4.43 -6.69
CA ALA A 68 2.45 5.83 -6.91
C ALA A 68 2.81 6.55 -5.60
N ALA A 69 2.01 6.36 -4.55
CA ALA A 69 2.27 6.95 -3.23
C ALA A 69 3.60 6.47 -2.64
N LEU A 70 3.90 5.17 -2.72
CA LEU A 70 5.17 4.61 -2.28
C LEU A 70 6.35 5.13 -3.11
N GLY A 71 6.18 5.26 -4.43
CA GLY A 71 7.20 5.83 -5.30
C GLY A 71 7.53 7.28 -4.96
N ILE A 72 6.51 8.11 -4.74
CA ILE A 72 6.70 9.52 -4.35
C ILE A 72 7.36 9.60 -2.97
N SER A 73 6.86 8.85 -1.98
CA SER A 73 7.44 8.85 -0.63
C SER A 73 8.88 8.36 -0.62
N GLY A 74 9.20 7.33 -1.41
CA GLY A 74 10.55 6.83 -1.59
C GLY A 74 11.48 7.88 -2.18
N LEU A 75 11.05 8.57 -3.24
CA LEU A 75 11.81 9.64 -3.86
C LEU A 75 12.10 10.78 -2.88
N LEU A 76 11.09 11.22 -2.12
CA LEU A 76 11.25 12.26 -1.10
C LEU A 76 12.25 11.85 -0.03
N LEU A 77 12.14 10.63 0.50
CA LEU A 77 13.05 10.11 1.52
C LEU A 77 14.49 9.98 1.03
N GLN A 78 14.68 9.44 -0.19
CA GLN A 78 16.00 9.34 -0.82
C GLN A 78 16.64 10.71 -1.00
N THR A 79 15.83 11.72 -1.37
CA THR A 79 16.29 13.10 -1.56
C THR A 79 16.68 13.75 -0.23
N VAL A 80 15.85 13.62 0.80
CA VAL A 80 16.07 14.21 2.13
C VAL A 80 17.28 13.56 2.81
N LEU A 81 17.37 12.24 2.77
CA LEU A 81 18.46 11.48 3.39
C LEU A 81 19.70 11.37 2.49
N LYS A 82 19.65 11.92 1.27
CA LYS A 82 20.73 11.86 0.26
C LYS A 82 21.31 10.45 0.12
N ASN A 83 20.45 9.44 0.16
CA ASN A 83 20.83 8.04 0.08
C ASN A 83 19.82 7.28 -0.79
N PRO A 84 20.22 6.76 -1.96
CA PRO A 84 19.35 6.05 -2.89
C PRO A 84 18.88 4.66 -2.38
N LEU A 85 19.47 4.16 -1.30
CA LEU A 85 19.13 2.85 -0.71
C LEU A 85 18.00 2.93 0.33
N VAL A 86 17.49 4.12 0.62
CA VAL A 86 16.43 4.30 1.60
C VAL A 86 15.08 3.92 1.00
N ASP A 87 14.34 3.12 1.73
CA ASP A 87 12.99 2.69 1.41
C ASP A 87 12.01 3.17 2.49
N PRO A 88 10.79 3.60 2.14
CA PRO A 88 9.76 4.03 3.10
C PRO A 88 9.41 2.97 4.15
N SER A 89 9.53 1.68 3.81
CA SER A 89 9.23 0.57 4.72
C SER A 89 10.27 0.44 5.84
N LEU A 90 11.50 0.92 5.62
CA LEU A 90 12.61 0.80 6.58
C LEU A 90 12.54 1.84 7.71
N ILE A 91 11.71 2.88 7.57
CA ILE A 91 11.70 4.02 8.51
C ILE A 91 10.62 3.87 9.61
N GLY A 92 10.21 2.66 9.95
CA GLY A 92 9.30 2.44 11.08
C GLY A 92 7.86 2.99 10.93
N VAL A 93 7.60 3.81 9.92
CA VAL A 93 6.28 4.40 9.67
C VAL A 93 5.28 3.34 9.29
N SER A 94 5.63 2.47 8.34
CA SER A 94 4.75 1.39 7.87
C SER A 94 4.48 0.34 8.95
N SER A 95 5.50 -0.03 9.73
CA SER A 95 5.34 -0.99 10.84
C SER A 95 4.55 -0.41 12.01
N GLY A 96 4.73 0.88 12.31
CA GLY A 96 3.91 1.61 13.27
C GLY A 96 2.45 1.69 12.83
N ALA A 97 2.21 2.04 11.57
CA ALA A 97 0.88 2.06 10.98
C ALA A 97 0.19 0.69 11.07
N ALA A 98 0.90 -0.41 10.75
CA ALA A 98 0.38 -1.77 10.81
C ALA A 98 0.05 -2.19 12.25
N LEU A 99 0.93 -1.90 13.21
CA LEU A 99 0.71 -2.21 14.63
C LEU A 99 -0.54 -1.49 15.16
N PHE A 100 -0.64 -0.18 14.95
CA PHE A 100 -1.78 0.60 15.43
C PHE A 100 -3.07 0.27 14.69
N MET A 101 -3.02 -0.06 13.40
CA MET A 101 -4.18 -0.59 12.68
C MET A 101 -4.69 -1.88 13.31
N TYR A 102 -3.80 -2.80 13.70
CA TYR A 102 -4.17 -4.03 14.40
C TYR A 102 -4.83 -3.76 15.74
N LEU A 103 -4.30 -2.81 16.53
CA LEU A 103 -4.91 -2.38 17.78
C LEU A 103 -6.28 -1.72 17.54
N GLY A 104 -6.43 -0.91 16.49
CA GLY A 104 -7.71 -0.31 16.12
C GLY A 104 -8.78 -1.33 15.75
N ILE A 105 -8.39 -2.41 15.06
CA ILE A 105 -9.31 -3.53 14.77
C ILE A 105 -9.74 -4.23 16.06
N GLY A 106 -8.83 -4.43 17.01
CA GLY A 106 -9.14 -5.06 18.29
C GLY A 106 -10.07 -4.24 19.16
N LEU A 107 -9.90 -2.90 19.16
CA LEU A 107 -10.70 -1.99 19.99
C LEU A 107 -12.06 -1.64 19.34
N PHE A 108 -12.11 -1.51 18.01
CA PHE A 108 -13.29 -1.06 17.27
C PHE A 108 -13.54 -1.93 16.02
N PRO A 109 -13.93 -3.21 16.18
CA PRO A 109 -14.01 -4.16 15.06
C PRO A 109 -15.04 -3.78 14.01
N ASN A 110 -16.11 -3.09 14.40
CA ASN A 110 -17.24 -2.73 13.52
C ASN A 110 -17.07 -1.41 12.75
N LEU A 111 -16.03 -0.62 13.06
CA LEU A 111 -15.87 0.72 12.50
C LEU A 111 -14.63 0.77 11.58
N ILE A 112 -14.85 0.62 10.28
CA ILE A 112 -13.79 0.61 9.26
C ILE A 112 -12.95 1.89 9.28
N ILE A 113 -13.58 3.05 9.52
CA ILE A 113 -12.89 4.35 9.52
C ILE A 113 -11.84 4.45 10.62
N PHE A 114 -12.07 3.81 11.78
CA PHE A 114 -11.10 3.80 12.88
C PHE A 114 -9.81 3.04 12.53
N LYS A 115 -9.87 2.02 11.67
CA LYS A 115 -8.68 1.32 11.18
C LYS A 115 -7.71 2.28 10.47
N SER A 116 -8.25 3.14 9.61
CA SER A 116 -7.45 4.14 8.88
C SER A 116 -6.89 5.21 9.82
N ILE A 117 -7.70 5.71 10.74
CA ILE A 117 -7.27 6.72 11.73
C ILE A 117 -6.14 6.16 12.62
N PHE A 118 -6.32 4.96 13.17
CA PHE A 118 -5.29 4.32 13.98
C PHE A 118 -4.02 4.05 13.19
N SER A 119 -4.13 3.65 11.92
CA SER A 119 -2.98 3.46 11.04
C SER A 119 -2.19 4.75 10.84
N ILE A 120 -2.88 5.88 10.61
CA ILE A 120 -2.24 7.20 10.47
C ILE A 120 -1.56 7.60 11.77
N ILE A 121 -2.25 7.47 12.91
CA ILE A 121 -1.67 7.78 14.23
C ILE A 121 -0.42 6.92 14.46
N GLY A 122 -0.48 5.62 14.17
CA GLY A 122 0.66 4.71 14.32
C GLY A 122 1.85 5.07 13.43
N GLY A 123 1.58 5.46 12.19
CA GLY A 123 2.61 5.96 11.28
C GLY A 123 3.26 7.25 11.77
N MET A 124 2.46 8.20 12.23
CA MET A 124 2.95 9.45 12.81
C MET A 124 3.77 9.23 14.08
N LEU A 125 3.32 8.35 14.97
CA LEU A 125 4.07 7.97 16.18
C LEU A 125 5.38 7.28 15.83
N GLY A 126 5.38 6.38 14.86
CA GLY A 126 6.61 5.75 14.36
C GLY A 126 7.62 6.78 13.86
N PHE A 127 7.16 7.73 13.06
CA PHE A 127 7.99 8.84 12.60
C PHE A 127 8.47 9.74 13.75
N ALA A 128 7.58 10.10 14.68
CA ALA A 128 7.93 10.94 15.82
C ALA A 128 8.99 10.30 16.71
N ILE A 129 8.88 8.99 17.00
CA ILE A 129 9.88 8.26 17.79
C ILE A 129 11.24 8.32 17.12
N ILE A 130 11.32 8.10 15.80
CA ILE A 130 12.56 8.18 15.06
C ILE A 130 13.13 9.59 15.11
N TYR A 131 12.29 10.60 14.91
CA TYR A 131 12.70 11.99 14.96
C TYR A 131 13.31 12.37 16.33
N PHE A 132 12.67 11.96 17.44
CA PHE A 132 13.18 12.19 18.79
C PHE A 132 14.47 11.41 19.08
N LEU A 133 14.55 10.13 18.69
CA LEU A 133 15.74 9.31 18.92
C LEU A 133 16.92 9.72 18.03
N ALA A 134 16.64 10.17 16.83
CA ALA A 134 17.68 10.73 15.96
C ALA A 134 18.26 12.03 16.52
N GLY A 135 17.43 12.81 17.21
CA GLY A 135 17.81 14.08 17.80
C GLY A 135 18.36 15.07 16.75
N LYS A 136 19.36 15.87 17.13
CA LYS A 136 19.98 16.85 16.24
C LYS A 136 21.11 16.24 15.36
N THR A 137 21.12 14.92 15.18
CA THR A 137 22.17 14.28 14.39
C THR A 137 22.04 14.67 12.91
N LYS A 138 23.18 15.02 12.30
CA LYS A 138 23.28 15.21 10.85
C LYS A 138 23.69 13.91 10.11
N ASN A 139 23.83 12.81 10.85
CA ASN A 139 24.28 11.54 10.28
C ASN A 139 23.07 10.74 9.77
N ASN A 140 22.89 10.71 8.45
CA ASN A 140 21.80 10.02 7.79
C ASN A 140 21.80 8.50 8.06
N ILE A 141 22.99 7.89 8.22
CA ILE A 141 23.11 6.45 8.52
C ILE A 141 22.51 6.15 9.89
N LYS A 142 22.73 7.01 10.89
CA LYS A 142 22.15 6.85 12.23
C LYS A 142 20.62 6.87 12.17
N ILE A 143 20.03 7.77 11.37
CA ILE A 143 18.57 7.86 11.20
C ILE A 143 18.02 6.56 10.59
N ILE A 144 18.67 6.04 9.57
CA ILE A 144 18.27 4.78 8.91
C ILE A 144 18.35 3.60 9.90
N LEU A 145 19.45 3.49 10.66
CA LEU A 145 19.62 2.41 11.64
C LEU A 145 18.54 2.45 12.74
N ILE A 146 18.24 3.64 13.25
CA ILE A 146 17.15 3.83 14.22
C ILE A 146 15.82 3.41 13.59
N GLY A 147 15.55 3.82 12.35
CA GLY A 147 14.34 3.44 11.62
C GLY A 147 14.17 1.94 11.50
N ILE A 148 15.23 1.23 11.10
CA ILE A 148 15.26 -0.22 10.99
C ILE A 148 14.97 -0.87 12.37
N ALA A 149 15.63 -0.41 13.44
CA ALA A 149 15.43 -0.95 14.78
C ALA A 149 13.97 -0.77 15.25
N ILE A 150 13.39 0.40 15.04
CA ILE A 150 11.99 0.68 15.36
C ILE A 150 11.03 -0.15 14.50
N SER A 151 11.33 -0.35 13.22
CA SER A 151 10.54 -1.21 12.34
C SER A 151 10.47 -2.64 12.86
N TYR A 152 11.60 -3.23 13.23
CA TYR A 152 11.64 -4.58 13.80
C TYR A 152 10.97 -4.65 15.18
N PHE A 153 11.12 -3.63 16.00
CA PHE A 153 10.46 -3.56 17.31
C PHE A 153 8.93 -3.57 17.16
N PHE A 154 8.37 -2.71 16.31
CA PHE A 154 6.93 -2.68 16.06
C PHE A 154 6.41 -3.97 15.42
N THR A 155 7.16 -4.52 14.47
CA THR A 155 6.81 -5.80 13.83
C THR A 155 6.85 -6.94 14.84
N GLY A 156 7.81 -6.96 15.76
CA GLY A 156 7.90 -7.94 16.84
C GLY A 156 6.68 -7.89 17.77
N ILE A 157 6.27 -6.68 18.19
CA ILE A 157 5.06 -6.49 19.00
C ILE A 157 3.81 -6.94 18.22
N LEU A 158 3.69 -6.56 16.96
CA LEU A 158 2.56 -6.96 16.12
C LEU A 158 2.46 -8.50 16.01
N ASN A 159 3.56 -9.17 15.71
CA ASN A 159 3.61 -10.62 15.60
C ASN A 159 3.27 -11.30 16.93
N PHE A 160 3.76 -10.76 18.04
CA PHE A 160 3.44 -11.26 19.38
C PHE A 160 1.94 -11.14 19.68
N LEU A 161 1.34 -9.99 19.41
CA LEU A 161 -0.10 -9.78 19.59
C LEU A 161 -0.94 -10.69 18.69
N GLN A 162 -0.52 -10.90 17.45
CA GLN A 162 -1.16 -11.84 16.53
C GLN A 162 -1.07 -13.28 17.04
N TYR A 163 0.06 -13.67 17.58
CA TYR A 163 0.25 -15.01 18.18
C TYR A 163 -0.68 -15.24 19.37
N LEU A 164 -0.79 -14.25 20.27
CA LEU A 164 -1.70 -14.34 21.43
C LEU A 164 -3.18 -14.45 21.01
N ASN A 165 -3.55 -13.82 19.90
CA ASN A 165 -4.93 -13.81 19.41
C ASN A 165 -5.23 -14.90 18.37
N GLN A 166 -4.31 -15.82 18.09
CA GLN A 166 -4.54 -16.94 17.16
C GLN A 166 -5.70 -17.84 17.56
N SER A 167 -6.02 -17.93 18.83
CA SER A 167 -7.18 -18.67 19.38
C SER A 167 -8.52 -17.94 19.16
N SER A 168 -8.50 -16.65 18.85
CA SER A 168 -9.69 -15.82 18.65
C SER A 168 -9.96 -15.66 17.15
N SER A 169 -10.81 -16.49 16.60
CA SER A 169 -11.09 -16.64 15.17
C SER A 169 -11.48 -15.34 14.44
N SER A 170 -12.06 -14.38 15.14
CA SER A 170 -12.56 -13.12 14.55
C SER A 170 -11.46 -12.12 14.18
N THR A 171 -10.43 -11.97 15.03
CA THR A 171 -9.38 -10.97 14.83
C THR A 171 -8.37 -11.40 13.77
N SER A 172 -8.05 -12.69 13.70
CA SER A 172 -7.18 -13.26 12.66
C SER A 172 -7.79 -13.17 11.26
N LEU A 173 -9.11 -13.33 11.14
CA LEU A 173 -9.83 -13.16 9.88
C LEU A 173 -9.79 -11.72 9.39
N SER A 174 -9.99 -10.75 10.28
CA SER A 174 -9.97 -9.32 9.93
C SER A 174 -8.62 -8.84 9.42
N PHE A 175 -7.51 -9.41 9.90
CA PHE A 175 -6.17 -9.09 9.41
C PHE A 175 -5.85 -9.79 8.09
N LYS A 176 -6.34 -11.01 7.90
CA LYS A 176 -6.23 -11.76 6.64
C LYS A 176 -6.97 -11.08 5.48
N THR A 177 -8.04 -10.34 5.77
CA THR A 177 -8.80 -9.56 4.77
C THR A 177 -8.08 -8.28 4.30
N SER A 178 -6.90 -7.97 4.84
CA SER A 178 -6.04 -6.88 4.35
C SER A 178 -5.34 -7.21 3.02
N SER A 179 -5.53 -8.41 2.47
CA SER A 179 -4.95 -8.77 1.17
C SER A 179 -5.62 -8.01 0.02
N LEU A 180 -4.86 -7.73 -1.04
CA LEU A 180 -5.39 -7.13 -2.27
C LEU A 180 -6.55 -7.95 -2.86
N GLY A 181 -6.58 -9.26 -2.60
CA GLY A 181 -7.62 -10.17 -3.07
C GLY A 181 -9.04 -9.89 -2.58
N THR A 182 -9.20 -9.15 -1.50
CA THR A 182 -10.50 -8.82 -0.89
C THR A 182 -10.94 -7.37 -1.13
N LYS A 183 -10.14 -6.58 -1.85
CA LYS A 183 -10.41 -5.17 -2.09
C LYS A 183 -11.54 -4.93 -3.09
N ASN A 184 -12.37 -3.93 -2.81
CA ASN A 184 -13.55 -3.55 -3.57
C ASN A 184 -13.58 -2.03 -3.85
N TRP A 185 -14.65 -1.55 -4.50
CA TRP A 185 -14.83 -0.14 -4.83
C TRP A 185 -14.94 0.78 -3.60
N GLU A 186 -15.41 0.28 -2.46
CA GLU A 186 -15.46 1.05 -1.20
C GLU A 186 -14.05 1.33 -0.69
N ASP A 187 -13.14 0.34 -0.78
CA ASP A 187 -11.74 0.53 -0.42
C ASP A 187 -11.05 1.57 -1.34
N VAL A 188 -11.41 1.62 -2.63
CA VAL A 188 -10.90 2.65 -3.57
C VAL A 188 -11.35 4.04 -3.11
N LYS A 189 -12.65 4.21 -2.80
CA LYS A 189 -13.19 5.49 -2.32
C LYS A 189 -12.49 5.95 -1.05
N LEU A 190 -12.32 5.04 -0.07
CA LEU A 190 -11.61 5.34 1.16
C LEU A 190 -10.16 5.74 0.88
N LEU A 191 -9.46 5.02 0.02
CA LEU A 191 -8.08 5.32 -0.32
C LEU A 191 -7.94 6.71 -0.98
N VAL A 192 -8.82 7.05 -1.90
CA VAL A 192 -8.82 8.37 -2.58
C VAL A 192 -9.09 9.52 -1.59
N ILE A 193 -9.92 9.30 -0.57
CA ILE A 193 -10.17 10.30 0.49
C ILE A 193 -8.92 10.53 1.34
N TRP A 194 -8.12 9.48 1.59
CA TRP A 194 -6.93 9.53 2.45
C TRP A 194 -5.62 9.82 1.69
N LEU A 195 -5.63 9.78 0.36
CA LEU A 195 -4.52 10.16 -0.52
C LEU A 195 -4.73 11.63 -0.92
N PRO A 196 -4.10 12.60 -0.24
CA PRO A 196 -4.17 14.01 -0.63
C PRO A 196 -3.30 14.30 -1.86
#